data_2606c1fdc20a3bf99f750df1067bf696
#
_entry.id   2606c1fdc20a3bf99f750df1067bf696
#
_cell.length_a   1.000
_cell.length_b   1.000
_cell.length_c   1.000
_cell.angle_alpha   90.00
_cell.angle_beta   90.00
_cell.angle_gamma   90.00
#
_symmetry.space_group_name_H-M   'P 1'
#
loop_
_entity.id
_entity.type
_entity.pdbx_description
1 polymer ?
#
loop_
_entity_poly.entity_id
_entity_poly.type
_entity_poly.pdbx_seq_one_letter_code
_entity_poly.pdbx_strand_id
1 'polypeptide(L)'
;DIVEILSKELMPQLDGYEPERIFFYGAGCIEPFDKSVRSVLEELFPESNIEVESDLLGAARALCGHEEGIACILGTGSNSCLYNGKDITLHTPPLGYILGDEGSGTHLGKALVNGIFKGLFPHEMKEAFCNKFNLTMSDIIEHVYRQPSANTFLASLVPFIAEHRDHPVIHDLLIDAFRMFVNRNIAVYGHKEMPINCVGGIAYQFKEEL
;
A
#
# COMPACT_ATOMS: atom_id res chain seq x y z
N ASP A 1 17.80 -7.57 5.37
CA ASP A 1 18.02 -6.96 6.69
C ASP A 1 18.21 -5.45 6.52
N ILE A 2 17.53 -4.63 7.34
CA ILE A 2 17.60 -3.16 7.25
C ILE A 2 19.02 -2.64 7.47
N VAL A 3 19.79 -3.26 8.36
CA VAL A 3 21.21 -2.93 8.61
C VAL A 3 22.02 -3.04 7.32
N GLU A 4 21.80 -4.13 6.58
CA GLU A 4 22.53 -4.40 5.34
C GLU A 4 22.19 -3.36 4.26
N ILE A 5 20.92 -3.01 4.11
CA ILE A 5 20.46 -2.02 3.14
C ILE A 5 21.04 -0.64 3.49
N LEU A 6 20.89 -0.19 4.74
CA LEU A 6 21.41 1.11 5.16
C LEU A 6 22.93 1.19 5.02
N SER A 7 23.67 0.17 5.46
CA SER A 7 25.13 0.18 5.43
C SER A 7 25.71 0.03 4.01
N LYS A 8 25.09 -0.79 3.15
CA LYS A 8 25.65 -1.08 1.82
C LYS A 8 25.09 -0.19 0.70
N GLU A 9 23.87 0.30 0.85
CA GLU A 9 23.20 1.05 -0.21
C GLU A 9 23.08 2.55 0.13
N LEU A 10 22.71 2.92 1.37
CA LEU A 10 22.53 4.32 1.75
C LEU A 10 23.85 5.00 2.12
N MET A 11 24.62 4.40 3.06
CA MET A 11 25.85 5.05 3.56
C MET A 11 26.84 5.46 2.47
N PRO A 12 27.09 4.64 1.43
CA PRO A 12 27.97 5.03 0.32
C PRO A 12 27.46 6.24 -0.48
N GLN A 13 26.14 6.46 -0.52
CA GLN A 13 25.55 7.59 -1.25
C GLN A 13 25.62 8.91 -0.47
N LEU A 14 25.78 8.84 0.84
CA LEU A 14 25.94 10.03 1.68
C LEU A 14 27.35 10.64 1.62
N ASP A 15 28.32 9.90 1.08
CA ASP A 15 29.71 10.39 0.85
C ASP A 15 30.31 11.12 2.07
N GLY A 16 30.11 10.57 3.28
CA GLY A 16 30.57 11.16 4.53
C GLY A 16 29.73 12.32 5.07
N TYR A 17 28.56 12.59 4.46
CA TYR A 17 27.61 13.57 5.00
C TYR A 17 27.00 13.06 6.31
N GLU A 18 27.10 13.84 7.37
CA GLU A 18 26.51 13.57 8.68
C GLU A 18 25.27 14.45 8.88
N PRO A 19 24.06 13.88 8.79
CA PRO A 19 22.82 14.64 8.97
C PRO A 19 22.61 15.02 10.43
N GLU A 20 22.17 16.25 10.70
CA GLU A 20 21.77 16.66 12.06
C GLU A 20 20.46 15.98 12.50
N ARG A 21 19.57 15.67 11.53
CA ARG A 21 18.24 15.08 11.81
C ARG A 21 17.91 14.00 10.78
N ILE A 22 17.35 12.91 11.26
CA ILE A 22 16.88 11.79 10.43
C ILE A 22 15.43 11.50 10.77
N PHE A 23 14.58 11.52 9.75
CA PHE A 23 13.18 11.12 9.85
C PHE A 23 12.99 9.85 9.02
N PHE A 24 12.71 8.74 9.68
CA PHE A 24 12.45 7.47 9.04
C PHE A 24 10.97 7.10 9.18
N TYR A 25 10.32 6.84 8.07
CA TYR A 25 8.94 6.38 8.03
C TYR A 25 8.89 5.02 7.33
N GLY A 26 8.47 3.97 8.04
CA GLY A 26 8.49 2.62 7.51
C GLY A 26 7.21 1.83 7.73
N ALA A 27 6.87 0.99 6.75
CA ALA A 27 5.76 0.05 6.89
C ALA A 27 6.03 -0.90 8.07
N GLY A 28 5.07 -1.00 8.99
CA GLY A 28 5.22 -1.83 10.18
C GLY A 28 6.17 -1.29 11.26
N CYS A 29 6.72 -0.06 11.11
CA CYS A 29 7.50 0.61 12.15
C CYS A 29 6.60 1.11 13.28
N ILE A 30 6.04 0.17 14.04
CA ILE A 30 5.27 0.37 15.26
C ILE A 30 5.90 -0.45 16.38
N GLU A 31 5.66 -0.06 17.65
CA GLU A 31 6.21 -0.79 18.80
C GLU A 31 5.85 -2.29 18.75
N PRO A 32 6.81 -3.21 18.94
CA PRO A 32 8.23 -3.00 19.33
C PRO A 32 9.23 -2.90 18.15
N PHE A 33 8.78 -2.97 16.89
CA PHE A 33 9.64 -3.08 15.71
C PHE A 33 10.38 -1.77 15.35
N ASP A 34 9.81 -0.62 15.72
CA ASP A 34 10.45 0.70 15.59
C ASP A 34 11.80 0.77 16.32
N LYS A 35 11.93 0.08 17.47
CA LYS A 35 13.14 0.07 18.29
C LYS A 35 14.34 -0.54 17.56
N SER A 36 14.11 -1.59 16.77
CA SER A 36 15.20 -2.23 16.02
C SER A 36 15.73 -1.33 14.91
N VAL A 37 14.84 -0.61 14.21
CA VAL A 37 15.22 0.37 13.19
C VAL A 37 15.95 1.53 13.82
N ARG A 38 15.41 2.07 14.92
CA ARG A 38 16.03 3.18 15.66
C ARG A 38 17.44 2.83 16.11
N SER A 39 17.66 1.67 16.73
CA SER A 39 18.99 1.26 17.21
C SER A 39 20.02 1.18 16.08
N VAL A 40 19.61 0.73 14.90
CA VAL A 40 20.51 0.69 13.73
C VAL A 40 20.86 2.09 13.25
N LEU A 41 19.88 2.99 13.19
CA LEU A 41 20.13 4.37 12.77
C LEU A 41 20.99 5.11 13.81
N GLU A 42 20.80 4.91 15.11
CA GLU A 42 21.62 5.47 16.18
C GLU A 42 23.07 4.95 16.13
N GLU A 43 23.30 3.71 15.74
CA GLU A 43 24.64 3.15 15.56
C GLU A 43 25.34 3.77 14.33
N LEU A 44 24.62 3.97 13.23
CA LEU A 44 25.15 4.53 11.99
C LEU A 44 25.33 6.07 12.05
N PHE A 45 24.51 6.76 12.84
CA PHE A 45 24.48 8.22 12.94
C PHE A 45 24.40 8.68 14.40
N PRO A 46 25.47 8.49 15.19
CA PRO A 46 25.45 8.68 16.65
C PRO A 46 25.21 10.14 17.09
N GLU A 47 25.48 11.13 16.23
CA GLU A 47 25.29 12.55 16.51
C GLU A 47 23.95 13.11 15.97
N SER A 48 23.16 12.28 15.30
CA SER A 48 21.90 12.70 14.68
C SER A 48 20.72 12.60 15.64
N ASN A 49 19.77 13.54 15.50
CA ASN A 49 18.44 13.39 16.14
C ASN A 49 17.54 12.52 15.26
N ILE A 50 17.18 11.35 15.73
CA ILE A 50 16.50 10.31 14.96
C ILE A 50 15.04 10.17 15.39
N GLU A 51 14.13 10.31 14.44
CA GLU A 51 12.70 10.01 14.57
C GLU A 51 12.35 8.81 13.67
N VAL A 52 11.79 7.76 14.27
CA VAL A 52 11.32 6.55 13.57
C VAL A 52 9.83 6.41 13.82
N GLU A 53 9.05 6.41 12.75
CA GLU A 53 7.60 6.41 12.79
C GLU A 53 7.02 5.48 11.72
N SER A 54 5.70 5.21 11.80
CA SER A 54 5.00 4.43 10.79
C SER A 54 4.89 5.18 9.47
N ASP A 55 4.84 4.43 8.37
CA ASP A 55 4.53 4.96 7.03
C ASP A 55 3.20 5.72 7.00
N LEU A 56 2.22 5.27 7.79
CA LEU A 56 0.90 5.91 7.88
C LEU A 56 1.00 7.30 8.51
N LEU A 57 1.81 7.50 9.54
CA LEU A 57 2.03 8.85 10.10
C LEU A 57 2.80 9.74 9.11
N GLY A 58 3.77 9.17 8.39
CA GLY A 58 4.46 9.87 7.31
C GLY A 58 3.50 10.33 6.21
N ALA A 59 2.60 9.44 5.78
CA ALA A 59 1.55 9.76 4.80
C ALA A 59 0.60 10.84 5.32
N ALA A 60 0.15 10.76 6.58
CA ALA A 60 -0.74 11.75 7.18
C ALA A 60 -0.08 13.15 7.24
N ARG A 61 1.17 13.24 7.69
CA ARG A 61 1.94 14.47 7.69
C ARG A 61 2.13 15.07 6.29
N ALA A 62 2.42 14.23 5.31
CA ALA A 62 2.62 14.65 3.92
C ALA A 62 1.33 15.13 3.25
N LEU A 63 0.20 14.49 3.53
CA LEU A 63 -1.08 14.75 2.89
C LEU A 63 -1.87 15.88 3.55
N CYS A 64 -1.84 15.97 4.88
CA CYS A 64 -2.65 16.90 5.66
C CYS A 64 -1.84 18.06 6.23
N GLY A 65 -0.50 17.96 6.27
CA GLY A 65 0.34 18.99 6.90
C GLY A 65 0.02 19.15 8.39
N HIS A 66 -0.49 20.32 8.76
CA HIS A 66 -0.92 20.64 10.13
C HIS A 66 -2.44 20.69 10.28
N GLU A 67 -3.18 20.33 9.24
CA GLU A 67 -4.65 20.35 9.24
C GLU A 67 -5.20 18.96 9.62
N GLU A 68 -6.43 18.96 10.14
CA GLU A 68 -7.15 17.73 10.41
C GLU A 68 -7.63 17.08 9.11
N GLY A 69 -7.62 15.73 9.05
CA GLY A 69 -8.10 15.02 7.88
C GLY A 69 -8.03 13.50 8.04
N ILE A 70 -8.57 12.82 7.04
CA ILE A 70 -8.41 11.38 6.88
C ILE A 70 -7.30 11.15 5.86
N ALA A 71 -6.23 10.46 6.28
CA ALA A 71 -5.13 10.09 5.42
C ALA A 71 -5.20 8.61 5.06
N CYS A 72 -5.03 8.30 3.77
CA CYS A 72 -5.13 6.95 3.22
C CYS A 72 -3.90 6.59 2.40
N ILE A 73 -3.42 5.37 2.56
CA ILE A 73 -2.43 4.75 1.68
C ILE A 73 -3.15 3.70 0.84
N LEU A 74 -3.04 3.79 -0.49
CA LEU A 74 -3.52 2.78 -1.44
C LEU A 74 -2.39 2.42 -2.40
N GLY A 75 -1.66 1.38 -2.05
CA GLY A 75 -0.51 0.83 -2.77
C GLY A 75 -0.65 -0.68 -2.96
N THR A 76 0.42 -1.45 -2.72
CA THR A 76 0.38 -2.92 -2.67
C THR A 76 -0.62 -3.40 -1.62
N GLY A 77 -0.58 -2.82 -0.40
CA GLY A 77 -1.63 -2.92 0.63
C GLY A 77 -2.43 -1.62 0.72
N SER A 78 -3.34 -1.53 1.69
CA SER A 78 -4.06 -0.30 2.01
C SER A 78 -4.07 -0.02 3.51
N ASN A 79 -4.13 1.27 3.86
CA ASN A 79 -4.19 1.71 5.25
C ASN A 79 -4.92 3.06 5.34
N SER A 80 -5.45 3.42 6.51
CA SER A 80 -6.08 4.71 6.72
C SER A 80 -6.00 5.14 8.18
N CYS A 81 -6.08 6.45 8.42
CA CYS A 81 -6.19 6.99 9.77
C CYS A 81 -6.96 8.31 9.80
N LEU A 82 -7.48 8.64 10.98
CA LEU A 82 -7.92 9.97 11.34
C LEU A 82 -6.74 10.71 11.97
N TYR A 83 -6.42 11.87 11.43
CA TYR A 83 -5.27 12.70 11.80
C TYR A 83 -5.74 14.07 12.31
N ASN A 84 -5.16 14.58 13.39
CA ASN A 84 -5.57 15.85 14.02
C ASN A 84 -4.63 17.02 13.73
N GLY A 85 -3.81 16.93 12.69
CA GLY A 85 -2.79 17.91 12.35
C GLY A 85 -1.42 17.69 13.05
N LYS A 86 -1.34 16.69 13.95
CA LYS A 86 -0.10 16.33 14.64
C LYS A 86 0.08 14.81 14.79
N ASP A 87 -0.96 14.13 15.29
CA ASP A 87 -0.92 12.72 15.64
C ASP A 87 -2.10 11.97 15.03
N ILE A 88 -1.95 10.65 14.85
CA ILE A 88 -3.04 9.75 14.49
C ILE A 88 -3.94 9.57 15.72
N THR A 89 -5.21 9.93 15.61
CA THR A 89 -6.20 9.83 16.69
C THR A 89 -7.05 8.56 16.61
N LEU A 90 -7.33 8.07 15.40
CA LEU A 90 -8.00 6.79 15.16
C LEU A 90 -7.32 6.08 14.00
N HIS A 91 -7.26 4.77 14.07
CA HIS A 91 -6.66 3.92 13.06
C HIS A 91 -7.50 2.67 12.88
N THR A 92 -7.93 2.41 11.64
CA THR A 92 -8.57 1.15 11.27
C THR A 92 -7.48 0.15 10.92
N PRO A 93 -7.35 -0.99 11.63
CA PRO A 93 -6.33 -1.98 11.33
C PRO A 93 -6.46 -2.51 9.89
N PRO A 94 -5.39 -2.47 9.07
CA PRO A 94 -5.45 -2.91 7.68
C PRO A 94 -5.58 -4.43 7.53
N LEU A 95 -5.16 -5.19 8.55
CA LEU A 95 -5.21 -6.66 8.68
C LEU A 95 -4.41 -7.43 7.61
N GLY A 96 -3.71 -6.74 6.71
CA GLY A 96 -2.89 -7.32 5.66
C GLY A 96 -3.68 -7.99 4.53
N TYR A 97 -2.97 -8.48 3.53
CA TYR A 97 -3.56 -8.88 2.24
C TYR A 97 -4.48 -10.11 2.30
N ILE A 98 -4.42 -10.93 3.37
CA ILE A 98 -5.29 -12.10 3.52
C ILE A 98 -6.64 -11.68 4.10
N LEU A 99 -6.65 -10.85 5.15
CA LEU A 99 -7.83 -10.56 5.96
C LEU A 99 -8.42 -9.16 5.66
N GLY A 100 -7.68 -8.29 5.01
CA GLY A 100 -8.01 -6.89 4.77
C GLY A 100 -7.42 -6.36 3.47
N ASP A 101 -6.78 -5.20 3.56
CA ASP A 101 -6.18 -4.45 2.45
C ASP A 101 -7.18 -4.12 1.33
N GLU A 102 -8.45 -3.84 1.68
CA GLU A 102 -9.49 -3.49 0.72
C GLU A 102 -9.04 -2.31 -0.16
N GLY A 103 -9.39 -2.33 -1.44
CA GLY A 103 -9.03 -1.29 -2.40
C GLY A 103 -7.56 -1.26 -2.82
N SER A 104 -6.70 -2.08 -2.22
CA SER A 104 -5.26 -2.16 -2.56
C SER A 104 -4.99 -2.89 -3.88
N GLY A 105 -3.76 -2.78 -4.37
CA GLY A 105 -3.29 -3.54 -5.53
C GLY A 105 -3.42 -5.04 -5.35
N THR A 106 -3.16 -5.54 -4.15
CA THR A 106 -3.34 -6.96 -3.83
C THR A 106 -4.80 -7.38 -3.86
N HIS A 107 -5.70 -6.55 -3.32
CA HIS A 107 -7.14 -6.79 -3.38
C HIS A 107 -7.64 -6.81 -4.83
N LEU A 108 -7.26 -5.83 -5.62
CA LEU A 108 -7.58 -5.74 -7.05
C LEU A 108 -7.05 -6.96 -7.83
N GLY A 109 -5.78 -7.36 -7.57
CA GLY A 109 -5.19 -8.55 -8.20
C GLY A 109 -5.91 -9.85 -7.85
N LYS A 110 -6.32 -10.02 -6.57
CA LYS A 110 -7.17 -11.17 -6.17
C LYS A 110 -8.49 -11.19 -6.91
N ALA A 111 -9.17 -10.05 -6.99
CA ALA A 111 -10.45 -9.93 -7.68
C ALA A 111 -10.32 -10.20 -9.18
N LEU A 112 -9.27 -9.68 -9.83
CA LEU A 112 -8.96 -9.93 -11.24
C LEU A 112 -8.76 -11.43 -11.51
N VAL A 113 -7.86 -12.08 -10.76
CA VAL A 113 -7.58 -13.52 -10.91
C VAL A 113 -8.86 -14.34 -10.72
N ASN A 114 -9.67 -13.98 -9.74
CA ASN A 114 -10.95 -14.63 -9.47
C ASN A 114 -11.91 -14.49 -10.66
N GLY A 115 -12.09 -13.27 -11.17
CA GLY A 115 -12.95 -12.98 -12.34
C GLY A 115 -12.53 -13.76 -13.59
N ILE A 116 -11.23 -13.76 -13.89
CA ILE A 116 -10.62 -14.44 -15.04
C ILE A 116 -10.79 -15.96 -14.96
N PHE A 117 -10.34 -16.59 -13.88
CA PHE A 117 -10.23 -18.04 -13.81
C PHE A 117 -11.53 -18.75 -13.36
N LYS A 118 -12.49 -18.04 -12.79
CA LYS A 118 -13.83 -18.56 -12.52
C LYS A 118 -14.81 -18.33 -13.68
N GLY A 119 -14.38 -17.67 -14.76
CA GLY A 119 -15.23 -17.42 -15.92
C GLY A 119 -16.31 -16.36 -15.66
N LEU A 120 -16.07 -15.44 -14.71
CA LEU A 120 -16.97 -14.32 -14.45
C LEU A 120 -16.76 -13.18 -15.46
N PHE A 121 -15.57 -13.12 -16.06
CA PHE A 121 -15.21 -12.16 -17.10
C PHE A 121 -15.31 -12.78 -18.49
N PRO A 122 -15.48 -11.96 -19.55
CA PRO A 122 -15.53 -12.45 -20.92
C PRO A 122 -14.31 -13.28 -21.31
N HIS A 123 -14.48 -14.22 -22.25
CA HIS A 123 -13.43 -15.14 -22.65
C HIS A 123 -12.22 -14.40 -23.28
N GLU A 124 -12.49 -13.37 -24.07
CA GLU A 124 -11.46 -12.53 -24.68
C GLU A 124 -10.57 -11.83 -23.62
N MET A 125 -11.12 -11.47 -22.48
CA MET A 125 -10.35 -10.88 -21.40
C MET A 125 -9.41 -11.89 -20.74
N LYS A 126 -9.85 -13.15 -20.62
CA LYS A 126 -8.99 -14.24 -20.16
C LYS A 126 -7.85 -14.49 -21.13
N GLU A 127 -8.14 -14.53 -22.43
CA GLU A 127 -7.09 -14.68 -23.45
C GLU A 127 -6.08 -13.53 -23.40
N ALA A 128 -6.56 -12.29 -23.32
CA ALA A 128 -5.70 -11.11 -23.19
C ALA A 128 -4.81 -11.17 -21.95
N PHE A 129 -5.38 -11.57 -20.80
CA PHE A 129 -4.63 -11.74 -19.55
C PHE A 129 -3.53 -12.81 -19.67
N CYS A 130 -3.90 -14.00 -20.15
CA CYS A 130 -2.95 -15.09 -20.30
C CYS A 130 -1.82 -14.74 -21.29
N ASN A 131 -2.14 -14.07 -22.41
CA ASN A 131 -1.14 -13.62 -23.38
C ASN A 131 -0.21 -12.55 -22.82
N LYS A 132 -0.75 -11.58 -22.04
CA LYS A 132 0.06 -10.49 -21.46
C LYS A 132 1.06 -11.00 -20.44
N PHE A 133 0.65 -11.86 -19.54
CA PHE A 133 1.49 -12.31 -18.43
C PHE A 133 2.15 -13.67 -18.68
N ASN A 134 1.75 -14.39 -19.71
CA ASN A 134 2.16 -15.77 -19.96
C ASN A 134 1.98 -16.67 -18.72
N LEU A 135 0.84 -16.50 -18.03
CA LEU A 135 0.51 -17.21 -16.78
C LEU A 135 -0.67 -18.15 -16.99
N THR A 136 -0.53 -19.35 -16.48
CA THR A 136 -1.61 -20.32 -16.31
C THR A 136 -2.19 -20.24 -14.88
N MET A 137 -3.33 -20.91 -14.66
CA MET A 137 -3.87 -21.05 -13.30
C MET A 137 -2.86 -21.74 -12.34
N SER A 138 -2.08 -22.71 -12.85
CA SER A 138 -1.06 -23.41 -12.05
C SER A 138 0.05 -22.46 -11.60
N ASP A 139 0.51 -21.57 -12.49
CA ASP A 139 1.54 -20.58 -12.16
C ASP A 139 1.06 -19.59 -11.10
N ILE A 140 -0.20 -19.16 -11.18
CA ILE A 140 -0.79 -18.29 -10.17
C ILE A 140 -0.86 -18.98 -8.80
N ILE A 141 -1.29 -20.24 -8.76
CA ILE A 141 -1.30 -21.04 -7.52
C ILE A 141 0.12 -21.19 -6.95
N GLU A 142 1.10 -21.43 -7.81
CA GLU A 142 2.51 -21.51 -7.40
C GLU A 142 2.98 -20.19 -6.77
N HIS A 143 2.75 -19.05 -7.44
CA HIS A 143 3.15 -17.73 -6.94
C HIS A 143 2.45 -17.34 -5.63
N VAL A 144 1.16 -17.65 -5.50
CA VAL A 144 0.36 -17.20 -4.34
C VAL A 144 0.58 -18.08 -3.12
N TYR A 145 0.77 -19.40 -3.30
CA TYR A 145 0.76 -20.34 -2.16
C TYR A 145 2.12 -20.96 -1.85
N ARG A 146 3.10 -20.87 -2.75
CA ARG A 146 4.38 -21.56 -2.59
C ARG A 146 5.61 -20.67 -2.71
N GLN A 147 5.43 -19.44 -3.21
CA GLN A 147 6.51 -18.45 -3.31
C GLN A 147 6.35 -17.33 -2.28
N PRO A 148 7.43 -16.65 -1.90
CA PRO A 148 7.35 -15.48 -1.05
C PRO A 148 6.70 -14.30 -1.79
N SER A 149 6.20 -13.31 -1.02
CA SER A 149 5.69 -12.05 -1.55
C SER A 149 4.46 -12.18 -2.47
N ALA A 150 3.53 -13.07 -2.12
CA ALA A 150 2.27 -13.24 -2.84
C ALA A 150 1.48 -11.93 -3.02
N ASN A 151 1.53 -11.03 -2.04
CA ASN A 151 0.94 -9.69 -2.12
C ASN A 151 1.55 -8.86 -3.24
N THR A 152 2.87 -8.84 -3.38
CA THR A 152 3.57 -8.11 -4.45
C THR A 152 3.23 -8.71 -5.82
N PHE A 153 3.21 -10.04 -5.94
CA PHE A 153 2.80 -10.72 -7.17
C PHE A 153 1.37 -10.33 -7.56
N LEU A 154 0.41 -10.39 -6.64
CA LEU A 154 -0.98 -10.02 -6.93
C LEU A 154 -1.10 -8.56 -7.34
N ALA A 155 -0.41 -7.65 -6.65
CA ALA A 155 -0.40 -6.23 -7.00
C ALA A 155 0.25 -5.96 -8.37
N SER A 156 1.21 -6.78 -8.82
CA SER A 156 1.85 -6.65 -10.12
C SER A 156 0.91 -6.91 -11.31
N LEU A 157 -0.28 -7.45 -11.07
CA LEU A 157 -1.31 -7.67 -12.09
C LEU A 157 -2.17 -6.43 -12.37
N VAL A 158 -2.08 -5.39 -11.53
CA VAL A 158 -2.86 -4.14 -11.65
C VAL A 158 -2.67 -3.40 -12.97
N PRO A 159 -1.51 -3.41 -13.65
CA PRO A 159 -1.38 -2.81 -14.97
C PRO A 159 -2.38 -3.35 -16.01
N PHE A 160 -2.81 -4.60 -15.89
CA PHE A 160 -3.88 -5.15 -16.75
C PHE A 160 -5.24 -4.48 -16.47
N ILE A 161 -5.54 -4.25 -15.19
CA ILE A 161 -6.76 -3.54 -14.77
C ILE A 161 -6.76 -2.12 -15.35
N ALA A 162 -5.62 -1.42 -15.24
CA ALA A 162 -5.48 -0.06 -15.74
C ALA A 162 -5.66 0.05 -17.27
N GLU A 163 -5.13 -0.92 -18.02
CA GLU A 163 -5.28 -0.97 -19.49
C GLU A 163 -6.71 -1.26 -19.93
N HIS A 164 -7.51 -1.90 -19.11
CA HIS A 164 -8.87 -2.33 -19.43
C HIS A 164 -9.92 -1.59 -18.56
N ARG A 165 -9.56 -0.44 -17.96
CA ARG A 165 -10.40 0.28 -16.98
C ARG A 165 -11.78 0.66 -17.53
N ASP A 166 -11.88 0.92 -18.84
CA ASP A 166 -13.12 1.30 -19.51
C ASP A 166 -14.04 0.10 -19.81
N HIS A 167 -13.53 -1.13 -19.64
CA HIS A 167 -14.36 -2.31 -19.83
C HIS A 167 -15.32 -2.47 -18.63
N PRO A 168 -16.64 -2.67 -18.86
CA PRO A 168 -17.64 -2.66 -17.78
C PRO A 168 -17.29 -3.55 -16.58
N VAL A 169 -16.85 -4.80 -16.82
CA VAL A 169 -16.52 -5.72 -15.71
C VAL A 169 -15.29 -5.30 -14.91
N ILE A 170 -14.35 -4.56 -15.51
CA ILE A 170 -13.18 -4.02 -14.82
C ILE A 170 -13.56 -2.75 -14.06
N HIS A 171 -14.38 -1.90 -14.66
CA HIS A 171 -14.92 -0.73 -13.99
C HIS A 171 -15.71 -1.13 -12.74
N ASP A 172 -16.61 -2.10 -12.86
CA ASP A 172 -17.38 -2.62 -11.71
C ASP A 172 -16.46 -3.20 -10.63
N LEU A 173 -15.40 -3.93 -11.01
CA LEU A 173 -14.39 -4.45 -10.08
C LEU A 173 -13.72 -3.30 -9.29
N LEU A 174 -13.33 -2.22 -9.97
CA LEU A 174 -12.71 -1.04 -9.33
C LEU A 174 -13.67 -0.37 -8.35
N ILE A 175 -14.89 -0.07 -8.80
CA ILE A 175 -15.91 0.58 -7.97
C ILE A 175 -16.24 -0.27 -6.73
N ASP A 176 -16.39 -1.58 -6.88
CA ASP A 176 -16.67 -2.47 -5.74
C ASP A 176 -15.50 -2.53 -4.76
N ALA A 177 -14.26 -2.58 -5.25
CA ALA A 177 -13.07 -2.59 -4.41
C ALA A 177 -12.92 -1.29 -3.60
N PHE A 178 -13.11 -0.13 -4.24
CA PHE A 178 -13.02 1.16 -3.55
C PHE A 178 -14.22 1.41 -2.62
N ARG A 179 -15.42 0.98 -3.00
CA ARG A 179 -16.58 0.99 -2.10
C ARG A 179 -16.33 0.15 -0.84
N MET A 180 -15.70 -1.01 -0.95
CA MET A 180 -15.30 -1.81 0.21
C MET A 180 -14.27 -1.07 1.08
N PHE A 181 -13.28 -0.43 0.47
CA PHE A 181 -12.30 0.37 1.19
C PHE A 181 -12.97 1.51 1.98
N VAL A 182 -13.80 2.30 1.31
CA VAL A 182 -14.53 3.42 1.95
C VAL A 182 -15.39 2.92 3.11
N ASN A 183 -16.17 1.87 2.90
CA ASN A 183 -17.12 1.38 3.91
C ASN A 183 -16.42 0.77 5.13
N ARG A 184 -15.29 0.09 4.94
CA ARG A 184 -14.61 -0.63 6.02
C ARG A 184 -13.52 0.17 6.70
N ASN A 185 -12.85 1.07 5.96
CA ASN A 185 -11.67 1.77 6.46
C ASN A 185 -11.89 3.26 6.70
N ILE A 186 -12.86 3.90 6.04
CA ILE A 186 -13.11 5.34 6.17
C ILE A 186 -14.40 5.64 6.93
N ALA A 187 -15.51 5.01 6.56
CA ALA A 187 -16.82 5.31 7.13
C ALA A 187 -16.88 5.07 8.65
N VAL A 188 -16.03 4.20 9.17
CA VAL A 188 -15.91 3.89 10.59
C VAL A 188 -15.44 5.09 11.43
N TYR A 189 -14.76 6.07 10.81
CA TYR A 189 -14.33 7.28 11.53
C TYR A 189 -15.50 8.25 11.85
N GLY A 190 -16.63 8.15 11.11
CA GLY A 190 -17.83 8.96 11.36
C GLY A 190 -17.70 10.44 10.98
N HIS A 191 -16.59 10.87 10.42
CA HIS A 191 -16.29 12.28 10.12
C HIS A 191 -16.57 12.61 8.64
N LYS A 192 -17.85 12.74 8.28
CA LYS A 192 -18.31 12.92 6.89
C LYS A 192 -17.86 14.23 6.22
N GLU A 193 -17.54 15.24 7.02
CA GLU A 193 -17.14 16.57 6.52
C GLU A 193 -15.62 16.74 6.41
N MET A 194 -14.84 15.76 6.88
CA MET A 194 -13.38 15.85 6.82
C MET A 194 -12.84 15.56 5.42
N PRO A 195 -11.80 16.29 4.99
CA PRO A 195 -11.13 15.96 3.73
C PRO A 195 -10.48 14.57 3.81
N ILE A 196 -10.66 13.80 2.73
CA ILE A 196 -10.03 12.50 2.55
C ILE A 196 -8.89 12.68 1.57
N ASN A 197 -7.68 12.38 2.01
CA ASN A 197 -6.47 12.53 1.22
C ASN A 197 -5.84 11.15 1.02
N CYS A 198 -5.50 10.82 -0.23
CA CYS A 198 -4.99 9.51 -0.59
C CYS A 198 -3.60 9.62 -1.22
N VAL A 199 -2.70 8.67 -0.88
CA VAL A 199 -1.39 8.49 -1.49
C VAL A 199 -1.18 7.04 -1.90
N GLY A 200 -0.29 6.82 -2.85
CA GLY A 200 0.09 5.49 -3.34
C GLY A 200 -0.26 5.27 -4.80
N GLY A 201 0.36 4.23 -5.38
CA GLY A 201 0.24 3.95 -6.81
C GLY A 201 -1.20 3.66 -7.26
N ILE A 202 -1.99 2.99 -6.43
CA ILE A 202 -3.39 2.69 -6.73
C ILE A 202 -4.24 3.97 -6.67
N ALA A 203 -4.08 4.79 -5.62
CA ALA A 203 -4.79 6.06 -5.51
C ALA A 203 -4.50 6.99 -6.69
N TYR A 204 -3.24 7.06 -7.11
CA TYR A 204 -2.84 7.88 -8.26
C TYR A 204 -3.41 7.35 -9.59
N GLN A 205 -3.30 6.03 -9.82
CA GLN A 205 -3.70 5.39 -11.07
C GLN A 205 -5.22 5.44 -11.30
N PHE A 206 -6.01 5.29 -10.24
CA PHE A 206 -7.47 5.18 -10.30
C PHE A 206 -8.18 6.30 -9.53
N LYS A 207 -7.63 7.51 -9.59
CA LYS A 207 -8.16 8.69 -8.88
C LYS A 207 -9.57 9.10 -9.31
N GLU A 208 -10.01 8.68 -10.49
CA GLU A 208 -11.32 9.00 -11.03
C GLU A 208 -12.39 8.01 -10.58
N GLU A 209 -12.00 6.78 -10.29
CA GLU A 209 -12.89 5.74 -9.78
C GLU A 209 -12.92 5.70 -8.24
N LEU A 210 -11.90 6.24 -7.58
CA LEU A 210 -11.78 6.37 -6.13
C LEU A 210 -12.60 7.56 -5.60
#